data_744a74edeb43ddf3ba5662549dccca76
#
_entry.id   744a74edeb43ddf3ba5662549dccca76
#
_cell.length_a   1.000
_cell.length_b   1.000
_cell.length_c   1.000
_cell.angle_alpha   90.00
_cell.angle_beta   90.00
_cell.angle_gamma   90.00
#
_symmetry.space_group_name_H-M   'P 1'
#
loop_
_entity.id
_entity.type
_entity.pdbx_description
1 polymer ?
#
loop_
_entity_poly.entity_id
_entity_poly.type
_entity_poly.pdbx_seq_one_letter_code
_entity_poly.pdbx_strand_id
1 'polypeptide(L)'
;MTKKIYFDYASTTPVDPRVSRAMLPYFNEKFGNTMSLHYFGQQAKQALEESREKVAALIKAKPAEIIFTASATESNNLALKGVALANRRKGRHLVISSIEHPCIAASAEWLEKQGFEITRLSVDRYGLINPEEVRKAIKKGTVLVSVIHASNEIGTIQPIGGIGAICRQKGVYFHTDAVQSFGKIPIDVNKMKIDLLTASSHKMYGPKGAAALFVRKGVKIEPLLHGGGQESGLRSSTINIPAIVGFAEACQIAKKEMKENAAGQGRLRDKLIKGVLKSVAGSYLNGHQKNRLPNNANLRFDGVEGESIIIQLDLRGIAASTGSACSSAKLEPNHVLLAIGLKHEQAHGSLRLTLGKWTKESEINYFLKVLPSVIKNLRKISGKL
;
A
#
# COMPACT_ATOMS: atom_id res chain seq x y z
N MET A 1 -21.78 18.33 -18.29
CA MET A 1 -21.36 17.17 -17.47
C MET A 1 -20.89 17.66 -16.12
N THR A 2 -21.49 17.23 -15.03
CA THR A 2 -21.04 17.54 -13.67
C THR A 2 -19.62 17.02 -13.49
N LYS A 3 -18.71 17.87 -13.02
CA LYS A 3 -17.30 17.52 -12.79
C LYS A 3 -17.23 16.38 -11.77
N LYS A 4 -16.68 15.23 -12.16
CA LYS A 4 -16.48 14.09 -11.25
C LYS A 4 -15.30 14.34 -10.33
N ILE A 5 -15.49 14.13 -9.03
CA ILE A 5 -14.48 14.24 -7.97
C ILE A 5 -14.04 12.83 -7.58
N TYR A 6 -12.73 12.61 -7.46
CA TYR A 6 -12.18 11.31 -7.11
C TYR A 6 -11.41 11.38 -5.78
N PHE A 7 -11.94 10.69 -4.76
CA PHE A 7 -11.35 10.57 -3.43
C PHE A 7 -11.04 9.12 -3.05
N ASP A 8 -10.63 8.31 -4.05
CA ASP A 8 -10.25 6.91 -3.83
C ASP A 8 -8.86 6.56 -4.36
N TYR A 9 -7.90 7.47 -4.16
CA TYR A 9 -6.50 7.29 -4.58
C TYR A 9 -5.76 6.16 -3.85
N ALA A 10 -6.31 5.60 -2.77
CA ALA A 10 -5.76 4.41 -2.14
C ALA A 10 -6.08 3.13 -2.92
N SER A 11 -7.18 3.08 -3.68
CA SER A 11 -7.52 1.94 -4.52
C SER A 11 -6.68 1.90 -5.80
N THR A 12 -6.57 3.01 -6.51
CA THR A 12 -5.69 3.19 -7.67
C THR A 12 -5.51 4.67 -7.98
N THR A 13 -4.50 5.01 -8.78
CA THR A 13 -4.31 6.37 -9.28
C THR A 13 -4.40 6.40 -10.80
N PRO A 14 -4.82 7.51 -11.43
CA PRO A 14 -4.60 7.69 -12.85
C PRO A 14 -3.09 7.73 -13.15
N VAL A 15 -2.70 7.30 -14.35
CA VAL A 15 -1.31 7.39 -14.78
C VAL A 15 -0.96 8.86 -15.08
N ASP A 16 0.20 9.31 -14.59
CA ASP A 16 0.70 10.66 -14.93
C ASP A 16 0.96 10.75 -16.44
N PRO A 17 0.53 11.81 -17.12
CA PRO A 17 0.77 11.96 -18.56
C PRO A 17 2.25 11.87 -18.97
N ARG A 18 3.19 12.28 -18.11
CA ARG A 18 4.63 12.11 -18.32
C ARG A 18 5.04 10.65 -18.34
N VAL A 19 4.46 9.87 -17.43
CA VAL A 19 4.65 8.41 -17.36
C VAL A 19 4.13 7.74 -18.61
N SER A 20 2.91 8.07 -19.05
CA SER A 20 2.33 7.50 -20.28
C SER A 20 3.22 7.78 -21.50
N ARG A 21 3.73 9.01 -21.64
CA ARG A 21 4.65 9.36 -22.73
C ARG A 21 5.96 8.56 -22.68
N ALA A 22 6.52 8.33 -21.49
CA ALA A 22 7.74 7.55 -21.33
C ALA A 22 7.55 6.07 -21.71
N MET A 23 6.34 5.53 -21.56
CA MET A 23 6.00 4.14 -21.91
C MET A 23 5.84 3.91 -23.40
N LEU A 24 5.32 4.90 -24.16
CA LEU A 24 4.89 4.73 -25.55
C LEU A 24 5.93 4.09 -26.47
N PRO A 25 7.23 4.49 -26.48
CA PRO A 25 8.22 3.89 -27.39
C PRO A 25 8.44 2.39 -27.19
N TYR A 26 8.12 1.87 -25.99
CA TYR A 26 8.37 0.47 -25.66
C TYR A 26 7.26 -0.50 -26.09
N PHE A 27 6.20 0.00 -26.70
CA PHE A 27 5.14 -0.85 -27.27
C PHE A 27 5.45 -1.30 -28.69
N ASN A 28 6.11 -0.48 -29.51
CA ASN A 28 6.30 -0.74 -30.94
C ASN A 28 7.68 -0.35 -31.51
N GLU A 29 8.43 0.57 -30.88
CA GLU A 29 9.77 0.95 -31.37
C GLU A 29 10.89 0.19 -30.65
N LYS A 30 10.84 0.12 -29.31
CA LYS A 30 11.83 -0.50 -28.40
C LYS A 30 11.27 -1.77 -27.74
N PHE A 31 10.64 -2.61 -28.54
CA PHE A 31 9.83 -3.76 -28.08
C PHE A 31 10.63 -5.02 -27.76
N GLY A 32 11.97 -4.99 -27.82
CA GLY A 32 12.84 -6.16 -27.72
C GLY A 32 12.70 -6.96 -26.42
N ASN A 33 13.02 -8.25 -26.50
CA ASN A 33 13.13 -9.10 -25.32
C ASN A 33 14.49 -8.91 -24.65
N THR A 34 14.54 -8.65 -23.36
CA THR A 34 15.76 -8.39 -22.57
C THR A 34 16.77 -9.53 -22.57
N MET A 35 16.35 -10.75 -22.95
CA MET A 35 17.22 -11.94 -23.05
C MET A 35 17.88 -12.09 -24.44
N SER A 36 17.47 -11.31 -25.43
CA SER A 36 18.02 -11.38 -26.79
C SER A 36 19.34 -10.61 -26.91
N LEU A 37 20.31 -11.19 -27.61
CA LEU A 37 21.65 -10.62 -27.79
C LEU A 37 21.70 -9.53 -28.87
N HIS A 38 20.72 -9.46 -29.77
CA HIS A 38 20.67 -8.47 -30.85
C HIS A 38 20.26 -7.08 -30.35
N TYR A 39 20.40 -6.09 -31.20
CA TYR A 39 20.17 -4.66 -30.92
C TYR A 39 18.88 -4.36 -30.15
N PHE A 40 17.73 -4.88 -30.57
CA PHE A 40 16.45 -4.64 -29.90
C PHE A 40 16.44 -5.19 -28.47
N GLY A 41 17.06 -6.36 -28.23
CA GLY A 41 17.17 -6.94 -26.89
C GLY A 41 18.07 -6.10 -25.98
N GLN A 42 19.18 -5.60 -26.50
CA GLN A 42 20.11 -4.75 -25.75
C GLN A 42 19.46 -3.42 -25.34
N GLN A 43 18.67 -2.79 -26.24
CA GLN A 43 17.89 -1.59 -25.88
C GLN A 43 16.89 -1.85 -24.75
N ALA A 44 16.15 -2.97 -24.81
CA ALA A 44 15.21 -3.34 -23.76
C ALA A 44 15.92 -3.64 -22.44
N LYS A 45 17.08 -4.32 -22.48
CA LYS A 45 17.91 -4.59 -21.31
C LYS A 45 18.44 -3.32 -20.66
N GLN A 46 18.93 -2.38 -21.46
CA GLN A 46 19.37 -1.08 -20.97
C GLN A 46 18.22 -0.34 -20.26
N ALA A 47 17.05 -0.28 -20.87
CA ALA A 47 15.87 0.35 -20.27
C ALA A 47 15.44 -0.31 -18.95
N LEU A 48 15.56 -1.65 -18.85
CA LEU A 48 15.31 -2.39 -17.62
C LEU A 48 16.26 -1.96 -16.49
N GLU A 49 17.57 -1.92 -16.77
CA GLU A 49 18.58 -1.60 -15.74
C GLU A 49 18.49 -0.12 -15.33
N GLU A 50 18.31 0.81 -16.26
CA GLU A 50 18.07 2.22 -15.94
C GLU A 50 16.79 2.40 -15.07
N SER A 51 15.76 1.61 -15.33
CA SER A 51 14.54 1.60 -14.54
C SER A 51 14.78 1.08 -13.11
N ARG A 52 15.61 0.05 -13.00
CA ARG A 52 16.00 -0.55 -11.71
C ARG A 52 16.76 0.47 -10.85
N GLU A 53 17.68 1.22 -11.42
CA GLU A 53 18.41 2.30 -10.73
C GLU A 53 17.45 3.38 -10.20
N LYS A 54 16.48 3.80 -11.01
CA LYS A 54 15.51 4.84 -10.64
C LYS A 54 14.62 4.40 -9.45
N VAL A 55 14.15 3.16 -9.49
CA VAL A 55 13.34 2.58 -8.39
C VAL A 55 14.18 2.44 -7.13
N ALA A 56 15.39 1.90 -7.22
CA ALA A 56 16.32 1.74 -6.10
C ALA A 56 16.66 3.07 -5.44
N ALA A 57 16.92 4.11 -6.23
CA ALA A 57 17.29 5.44 -5.74
C ALA A 57 16.21 6.09 -4.86
N LEU A 58 14.92 5.78 -5.07
CA LEU A 58 13.82 6.36 -4.29
C LEU A 58 13.84 5.89 -2.83
N ILE A 59 14.34 4.68 -2.56
CA ILE A 59 14.41 4.08 -1.21
C ILE A 59 15.85 3.92 -0.71
N LYS A 60 16.84 4.46 -1.43
CA LYS A 60 18.28 4.37 -1.13
C LYS A 60 18.80 2.94 -1.09
N ALA A 61 18.25 2.06 -1.92
CA ALA A 61 18.72 0.70 -2.17
C ALA A 61 19.79 0.68 -3.28
N LYS A 62 20.46 -0.47 -3.43
CA LYS A 62 21.29 -0.77 -4.60
C LYS A 62 20.41 -1.32 -5.73
N PRO A 63 20.70 -1.04 -7.01
CA PRO A 63 19.92 -1.57 -8.12
C PRO A 63 19.77 -3.10 -8.08
N ALA A 64 20.83 -3.84 -7.80
CA ALA A 64 20.82 -5.31 -7.71
C ALA A 64 19.93 -5.89 -6.58
N GLU A 65 19.36 -5.04 -5.71
CA GLU A 65 18.45 -5.43 -4.64
C GLU A 65 16.97 -5.24 -5.02
N ILE A 66 16.68 -4.79 -6.25
CA ILE A 66 15.32 -4.60 -6.76
C ILE A 66 14.93 -5.77 -7.67
N ILE A 67 13.81 -6.40 -7.39
CA ILE A 67 13.21 -7.45 -8.22
C ILE A 67 11.87 -6.94 -8.73
N PHE A 68 11.70 -6.88 -10.04
CA PHE A 68 10.42 -6.47 -10.64
C PHE A 68 9.41 -7.62 -10.63
N THR A 69 8.17 -7.27 -10.32
CA THR A 69 7.03 -8.17 -10.29
C THR A 69 5.84 -7.53 -11.01
N ALA A 70 4.78 -8.29 -11.27
CA ALA A 70 3.59 -7.76 -11.93
C ALA A 70 2.64 -7.01 -10.97
N SER A 71 2.72 -7.27 -9.67
CA SER A 71 1.84 -6.66 -8.67
C SER A 71 2.44 -6.71 -7.26
N ALA A 72 1.96 -5.83 -6.37
CA ALA A 72 2.30 -5.90 -4.96
C ALA A 72 1.87 -7.23 -4.31
N THR A 73 0.76 -7.81 -4.76
CA THR A 73 0.32 -9.14 -4.29
C THR A 73 1.37 -10.20 -4.62
N GLU A 74 1.95 -10.18 -5.82
CA GLU A 74 3.05 -11.07 -6.20
C GLU A 74 4.29 -10.82 -5.33
N SER A 75 4.69 -9.55 -5.16
CA SER A 75 5.83 -9.17 -4.30
C SER A 75 5.65 -9.64 -2.86
N ASN A 76 4.48 -9.41 -2.26
CA ASN A 76 4.17 -9.82 -0.89
C ASN A 76 4.16 -11.35 -0.73
N ASN A 77 3.60 -12.09 -1.70
CA ASN A 77 3.65 -13.55 -1.70
C ASN A 77 5.09 -14.04 -1.78
N LEU A 78 5.90 -13.46 -2.68
CA LEU A 78 7.32 -13.82 -2.83
C LEU A 78 8.09 -13.52 -1.53
N ALA A 79 7.86 -12.36 -0.91
CA ALA A 79 8.51 -12.00 0.35
C ALA A 79 8.17 -12.98 1.47
N LEU A 80 6.88 -13.26 1.72
CA LEU A 80 6.49 -14.12 2.83
C LEU A 80 6.82 -15.58 2.56
N LYS A 81 6.28 -16.13 1.46
CA LYS A 81 6.42 -17.56 1.13
C LYS A 81 7.85 -17.90 0.76
N GLY A 82 8.51 -17.09 -0.07
CA GLY A 82 9.89 -17.32 -0.50
C GLY A 82 10.86 -17.32 0.67
N VAL A 83 10.74 -16.35 1.61
CA VAL A 83 11.59 -16.31 2.80
C VAL A 83 11.28 -17.49 3.74
N ALA A 84 10.00 -17.78 3.98
CA ALA A 84 9.59 -18.88 4.85
C ALA A 84 10.14 -20.23 4.35
N LEU A 85 9.98 -20.54 3.07
CA LEU A 85 10.42 -21.78 2.45
C LEU A 85 11.96 -21.90 2.44
N ALA A 86 12.68 -20.83 2.07
CA ALA A 86 14.15 -20.82 2.06
C ALA A 86 14.76 -20.99 3.45
N ASN A 87 14.04 -20.62 4.50
CA ASN A 87 14.55 -20.65 5.88
C ASN A 87 13.88 -21.72 6.77
N ARG A 88 13.08 -22.64 6.22
CA ARG A 88 12.32 -23.67 6.97
C ARG A 88 13.16 -24.57 7.87
N ARG A 89 14.45 -24.74 7.55
CA ARG A 89 15.39 -25.50 8.40
C ARG A 89 15.88 -24.67 9.60
N LYS A 90 15.90 -23.33 9.50
CA LYS A 90 16.24 -22.41 10.58
C LYS A 90 15.09 -22.24 11.56
N GLY A 91 13.85 -22.27 11.05
CA GLY A 91 12.64 -22.16 11.83
C GLY A 91 11.37 -22.06 10.97
N ARG A 92 10.22 -22.20 11.63
CA ARG A 92 8.90 -22.18 10.98
C ARG A 92 7.95 -21.21 11.63
N HIS A 93 8.44 -20.09 12.15
CA HIS A 93 7.61 -19.06 12.77
C HIS A 93 7.76 -17.73 12.07
N LEU A 94 6.62 -17.08 11.81
CA LEU A 94 6.52 -15.72 11.28
C LEU A 94 5.68 -14.85 12.22
N VAL A 95 5.97 -13.56 12.20
CA VAL A 95 5.18 -12.54 12.91
C VAL A 95 4.64 -11.56 11.88
N ILE A 96 3.33 -11.31 11.90
CA ILE A 96 2.69 -10.32 11.03
C ILE A 96 1.83 -9.35 11.86
N SER A 97 1.46 -8.19 11.31
CA SER A 97 0.47 -7.34 11.98
C SER A 97 -0.97 -7.80 11.71
N SER A 98 -1.89 -7.46 12.62
CA SER A 98 -3.33 -7.73 12.44
C SER A 98 -4.00 -6.80 11.42
N ILE A 99 -3.29 -5.76 10.95
CA ILE A 99 -3.80 -4.76 10.01
C ILE A 99 -3.14 -4.82 8.63
N GLU A 100 -2.57 -5.98 8.28
CA GLU A 100 -1.95 -6.21 6.98
C GLU A 100 -2.97 -6.16 5.84
N HIS A 101 -2.46 -5.90 4.63
CA HIS A 101 -3.27 -6.07 3.42
C HIS A 101 -3.69 -7.55 3.26
N PRO A 102 -4.89 -7.85 2.73
CA PRO A 102 -5.40 -9.23 2.58
C PRO A 102 -4.41 -10.20 1.92
N CYS A 103 -3.56 -9.76 0.99
CA CYS A 103 -2.57 -10.64 0.37
C CYS A 103 -1.48 -11.14 1.34
N ILE A 104 -1.15 -10.39 2.39
CA ILE A 104 -0.25 -10.82 3.47
C ILE A 104 -0.99 -11.80 4.39
N ALA A 105 -2.21 -11.47 4.83
CA ALA A 105 -3.01 -12.32 5.70
C ALA A 105 -3.27 -13.69 5.05
N ALA A 106 -3.72 -13.71 3.79
CA ALA A 106 -3.97 -14.95 3.05
C ALA A 106 -2.67 -15.76 2.78
N SER A 107 -1.52 -15.08 2.56
CA SER A 107 -0.22 -15.77 2.45
C SER A 107 0.21 -16.41 3.78
N ALA A 108 -0.06 -15.75 4.90
CA ALA A 108 0.19 -16.28 6.23
C ALA A 108 -0.71 -17.50 6.53
N GLU A 109 -2.00 -17.43 6.23
CA GLU A 109 -2.94 -18.55 6.35
C GLU A 109 -2.53 -19.75 5.48
N TRP A 110 -2.02 -19.48 4.27
CA TRP A 110 -1.49 -20.55 3.44
C TRP A 110 -0.24 -21.18 4.09
N LEU A 111 0.66 -20.40 4.67
CA LEU A 111 1.84 -20.90 5.38
C LEU A 111 1.46 -21.72 6.63
N GLU A 112 0.39 -21.34 7.37
CA GLU A 112 -0.14 -22.15 8.48
C GLU A 112 -0.52 -23.56 8.00
N LYS A 113 -1.19 -23.66 6.85
CA LYS A 113 -1.52 -24.97 6.22
C LYS A 113 -0.28 -25.74 5.77
N GLN A 114 0.88 -25.08 5.62
CA GLN A 114 2.18 -25.71 5.33
C GLN A 114 2.99 -26.04 6.60
N GLY A 115 2.39 -25.91 7.79
CA GLY A 115 3.01 -26.23 9.07
C GLY A 115 3.92 -25.13 9.62
N PHE A 116 3.72 -23.88 9.21
CA PHE A 116 4.32 -22.70 9.85
C PHE A 116 3.40 -22.18 10.95
N GLU A 117 4.01 -21.60 11.97
CA GLU A 117 3.30 -20.90 13.02
C GLU A 117 3.29 -19.39 12.71
N ILE A 118 2.14 -18.74 12.91
CA ILE A 118 1.95 -17.32 12.64
C ILE A 118 1.50 -16.60 13.90
N THR A 119 2.30 -15.65 14.40
CA THR A 119 1.87 -14.72 15.43
C THR A 119 1.33 -13.45 14.77
N ARG A 120 0.09 -13.08 15.11
CA ARG A 120 -0.56 -11.85 14.65
C ARG A 120 -0.50 -10.80 15.74
N LEU A 121 0.26 -9.72 15.52
CA LEU A 121 0.42 -8.62 16.48
C LEU A 121 -0.82 -7.73 16.49
N SER A 122 -1.34 -7.49 17.67
CA SER A 122 -2.40 -6.51 17.87
C SER A 122 -1.87 -5.08 17.68
N VAL A 123 -2.79 -4.16 17.39
CA VAL A 123 -2.54 -2.73 17.31
C VAL A 123 -3.33 -1.99 18.39
N ASP A 124 -2.94 -0.76 18.70
CA ASP A 124 -3.73 0.11 19.57
C ASP A 124 -4.96 0.70 18.82
N ARG A 125 -5.78 1.48 19.53
CA ARG A 125 -6.97 2.14 18.96
C ARG A 125 -6.67 3.11 17.80
N TYR A 126 -5.42 3.45 17.58
CA TYR A 126 -4.96 4.30 16.48
C TYR A 126 -4.34 3.47 15.34
N GLY A 127 -4.29 2.15 15.50
CA GLY A 127 -3.69 1.23 14.55
C GLY A 127 -2.16 1.21 14.60
N LEU A 128 -1.53 1.62 15.72
CA LEU A 128 -0.08 1.54 15.91
C LEU A 128 0.32 0.22 16.56
N ILE A 129 1.40 -0.37 16.07
CA ILE A 129 2.10 -1.48 16.71
C ILE A 129 3.08 -0.91 17.74
N ASN A 130 3.08 -1.48 18.94
CA ASN A 130 4.12 -1.25 19.91
C ASN A 130 5.37 -2.07 19.53
N PRO A 131 6.54 -1.46 19.25
CA PRO A 131 7.76 -2.19 18.92
C PRO A 131 8.18 -3.23 19.97
N GLU A 132 7.88 -3.02 21.24
CA GLU A 132 8.19 -4.00 22.30
C GLU A 132 7.35 -5.28 22.19
N GLU A 133 6.12 -5.20 21.66
CA GLU A 133 5.34 -6.40 21.37
C GLU A 133 5.96 -7.21 20.22
N VAL A 134 6.58 -6.54 19.23
CA VAL A 134 7.38 -7.23 18.20
C VAL A 134 8.57 -7.96 18.86
N ARG A 135 9.27 -7.32 19.80
CA ARG A 135 10.40 -7.92 20.54
C ARG A 135 9.99 -9.18 21.30
N LYS A 136 8.83 -9.14 21.96
CA LYS A 136 8.26 -10.27 22.71
C LYS A 136 7.80 -11.41 21.81
N ALA A 137 7.21 -11.09 20.65
CA ALA A 137 6.70 -12.07 19.70
C ALA A 137 7.83 -12.83 18.97
N ILE A 138 9.01 -12.23 18.85
CA ILE A 138 10.17 -12.91 18.26
C ILE A 138 10.70 -13.97 19.23
N LYS A 139 10.63 -15.24 18.80
CA LYS A 139 11.10 -16.41 19.55
C LYS A 139 12.09 -17.23 18.74
N LYS A 140 12.67 -18.27 19.34
CA LYS A 140 13.51 -19.24 18.65
C LYS A 140 12.73 -19.84 17.47
N GLY A 141 13.32 -19.82 16.28
CA GLY A 141 12.67 -20.29 15.05
C GLY A 141 11.85 -19.22 14.32
N THR A 142 11.77 -17.97 14.79
CA THR A 142 11.22 -16.87 14.00
C THR A 142 12.15 -16.54 12.83
N VAL A 143 11.64 -16.54 11.61
CA VAL A 143 12.42 -16.29 10.38
C VAL A 143 12.09 -14.95 9.73
N LEU A 144 10.85 -14.43 9.93
CA LEU A 144 10.39 -13.19 9.32
C LEU A 144 9.44 -12.45 10.25
N VAL A 145 9.58 -11.14 10.30
CA VAL A 145 8.57 -10.19 10.78
C VAL A 145 8.06 -9.39 9.59
N SER A 146 6.76 -9.27 9.40
CA SER A 146 6.13 -8.47 8.34
C SER A 146 5.16 -7.47 8.95
N VAL A 147 5.39 -6.17 8.70
CA VAL A 147 4.53 -5.09 9.20
C VAL A 147 4.30 -4.09 8.07
N ILE A 148 3.04 -3.82 7.76
CA ILE A 148 2.66 -2.79 6.79
C ILE A 148 3.24 -1.43 7.20
N HIS A 149 3.88 -0.70 6.28
CA HIS A 149 4.46 0.61 6.62
C HIS A 149 3.39 1.67 6.94
N ALA A 150 2.33 1.70 6.14
CA ALA A 150 1.20 2.58 6.40
C ALA A 150 -0.10 1.92 5.93
N SER A 151 -1.10 1.95 6.80
CA SER A 151 -2.39 1.32 6.51
C SER A 151 -3.10 1.99 5.34
N ASN A 152 -3.53 1.19 4.36
CA ASN A 152 -4.35 1.65 3.23
C ASN A 152 -5.76 2.10 3.68
N GLU A 153 -6.22 1.64 4.84
CA GLU A 153 -7.54 1.97 5.36
C GLU A 153 -7.53 3.24 6.20
N ILE A 154 -6.82 3.22 7.31
CA ILE A 154 -6.83 4.30 8.31
C ILE A 154 -5.67 5.30 8.17
N GLY A 155 -4.73 5.04 7.26
CA GLY A 155 -3.60 5.92 6.97
C GLY A 155 -2.49 5.94 8.01
N THR A 156 -2.63 5.27 9.16
CA THR A 156 -1.64 5.24 10.24
C THR A 156 -0.29 4.72 9.74
N ILE A 157 0.79 5.45 10.04
CA ILE A 157 2.17 5.11 9.69
C ILE A 157 2.81 4.39 10.87
N GLN A 158 3.40 3.22 10.63
CA GLN A 158 4.02 2.38 11.63
C GLN A 158 5.45 2.83 11.97
N PRO A 159 5.95 2.56 13.20
CA PRO A 159 7.29 2.91 13.64
C PRO A 159 8.36 1.94 13.07
N ILE A 160 8.44 1.85 11.73
CA ILE A 160 9.21 0.86 10.97
C ILE A 160 10.69 0.85 11.37
N GLY A 161 11.29 2.01 11.60
CA GLY A 161 12.71 2.09 11.99
C GLY A 161 13.00 1.41 13.33
N GLY A 162 12.10 1.56 14.32
CA GLY A 162 12.21 0.87 15.62
C GLY A 162 12.02 -0.64 15.49
N ILE A 163 11.03 -1.06 14.69
CA ILE A 163 10.77 -2.48 14.41
C ILE A 163 11.95 -3.11 13.69
N GLY A 164 12.48 -2.48 12.64
CA GLY A 164 13.65 -2.98 11.90
C GLY A 164 14.90 -3.09 12.77
N ALA A 165 15.10 -2.15 13.72
CA ALA A 165 16.22 -2.24 14.66
C ALA A 165 16.09 -3.47 15.58
N ILE A 166 14.89 -3.76 16.09
CA ILE A 166 14.61 -4.96 16.90
C ILE A 166 14.86 -6.23 16.09
N CYS A 167 14.33 -6.33 14.87
CA CYS A 167 14.50 -7.47 13.99
C CYS A 167 16.00 -7.73 13.70
N ARG A 168 16.75 -6.67 13.40
CA ARG A 168 18.20 -6.74 13.16
C ARG A 168 18.95 -7.24 14.40
N GLN A 169 18.63 -6.74 15.60
CA GLN A 169 19.22 -7.18 16.86
C GLN A 169 18.93 -8.67 17.14
N LYS A 170 17.75 -9.15 16.78
CA LYS A 170 17.30 -10.54 16.97
C LYS A 170 17.73 -11.50 15.85
N GLY A 171 18.38 -11.01 14.78
CA GLY A 171 18.81 -11.82 13.63
C GLY A 171 17.64 -12.41 12.82
N VAL A 172 16.51 -11.71 12.76
CA VAL A 172 15.28 -12.06 12.05
C VAL A 172 15.10 -11.11 10.87
N TYR A 173 14.67 -11.61 9.71
CA TYR A 173 14.38 -10.74 8.56
C TYR A 173 13.16 -9.86 8.80
N PHE A 174 13.23 -8.64 8.27
CA PHE A 174 12.14 -7.67 8.37
C PHE A 174 11.60 -7.29 6.99
N HIS A 175 10.32 -7.59 6.75
CA HIS A 175 9.56 -7.18 5.57
C HIS A 175 8.58 -6.06 5.91
N THR A 176 8.40 -5.13 4.98
CA THR A 176 7.34 -4.13 5.06
C THR A 176 6.59 -3.98 3.73
N ASP A 177 5.26 -4.05 3.77
CA ASP A 177 4.42 -3.60 2.66
C ASP A 177 4.37 -2.07 2.67
N ALA A 178 5.10 -1.45 1.74
CA ALA A 178 5.18 0.00 1.60
C ALA A 178 4.30 0.55 0.46
N VAL A 179 3.39 -0.24 -0.07
CA VAL A 179 2.56 0.10 -1.25
C VAL A 179 1.85 1.45 -1.10
N GLN A 180 1.36 1.78 0.09
CA GLN A 180 0.67 3.05 0.32
C GLN A 180 1.60 4.21 0.67
N SER A 181 2.80 3.94 1.12
CA SER A 181 3.78 4.96 1.55
C SER A 181 4.85 5.27 0.50
N PHE A 182 5.16 4.31 -0.37
CA PHE A 182 6.18 4.43 -1.43
C PHE A 182 5.85 5.59 -2.37
N GLY A 183 6.80 6.51 -2.53
CA GLY A 183 6.63 7.72 -3.33
C GLY A 183 5.74 8.81 -2.73
N LYS A 184 5.23 8.62 -1.49
CA LYS A 184 4.41 9.61 -0.78
C LYS A 184 5.08 10.17 0.48
N ILE A 185 5.89 9.35 1.16
CA ILE A 185 6.72 9.76 2.29
C ILE A 185 8.12 9.19 2.13
N PRO A 186 9.15 9.81 2.75
CA PRO A 186 10.53 9.33 2.63
C PRO A 186 10.71 7.93 3.21
N ILE A 187 11.39 7.06 2.45
CA ILE A 187 11.80 5.74 2.89
C ILE A 187 13.32 5.61 2.69
N ASP A 188 14.01 5.12 3.71
CA ASP A 188 15.43 4.79 3.65
C ASP A 188 15.62 3.38 4.22
N VAL A 189 15.75 2.39 3.32
CA VAL A 189 15.84 0.97 3.71
C VAL A 189 17.03 0.68 4.62
N ASN A 190 18.08 1.49 4.55
CA ASN A 190 19.29 1.31 5.35
C ASN A 190 19.10 1.86 6.78
N LYS A 191 18.57 3.08 6.91
CA LYS A 191 18.25 3.70 8.21
C LYS A 191 17.16 2.93 8.93
N MET A 192 16.12 2.50 8.21
CA MET A 192 14.99 1.76 8.76
C MET A 192 15.28 0.27 8.96
N LYS A 193 16.48 -0.24 8.58
CA LYS A 193 16.90 -1.65 8.75
C LYS A 193 15.92 -2.65 8.10
N ILE A 194 15.37 -2.29 6.96
CA ILE A 194 14.44 -3.13 6.19
C ILE A 194 15.23 -4.17 5.40
N ASP A 195 14.81 -5.41 5.38
CA ASP A 195 15.41 -6.48 4.59
C ASP A 195 14.62 -6.78 3.31
N LEU A 196 13.28 -6.63 3.36
CA LEU A 196 12.39 -6.73 2.19
C LEU A 196 11.36 -5.60 2.23
N LEU A 197 11.06 -5.03 1.05
CA LEU A 197 10.04 -3.99 0.92
C LEU A 197 9.25 -4.18 -0.37
N THR A 198 7.93 -4.17 -0.25
CA THR A 198 7.02 -4.23 -1.39
C THR A 198 6.57 -2.82 -1.82
N ALA A 199 6.65 -2.54 -3.13
CA ALA A 199 6.16 -1.30 -3.75
C ALA A 199 5.30 -1.60 -4.98
N SER A 200 4.37 -0.70 -5.31
CA SER A 200 3.49 -0.84 -6.49
C SER A 200 3.37 0.47 -7.26
N SER A 201 3.51 0.37 -8.56
CA SER A 201 3.50 1.50 -9.49
C SER A 201 2.17 2.27 -9.48
N HIS A 202 1.05 1.56 -9.58
CA HIS A 202 -0.29 2.17 -9.74
C HIS A 202 -0.81 2.92 -8.50
N LYS A 203 -0.12 2.86 -7.37
CA LYS A 203 -0.45 3.65 -6.17
C LYS A 203 0.28 4.99 -6.12
N MET A 204 1.16 5.24 -7.10
CA MET A 204 1.96 6.46 -7.19
C MET A 204 2.01 7.05 -8.60
N TYR A 205 0.89 6.99 -9.30
CA TYR A 205 0.68 7.55 -10.65
C TYR A 205 1.45 6.86 -11.77
N GLY A 206 1.92 5.63 -11.55
CA GLY A 206 2.46 4.75 -12.58
C GLY A 206 1.41 3.76 -13.10
N PRO A 207 1.77 2.88 -14.05
CA PRO A 207 0.87 1.91 -14.65
C PRO A 207 0.52 0.78 -13.67
N LYS A 208 -0.62 0.11 -13.90
CA LYS A 208 -0.91 -1.22 -13.39
C LYS A 208 0.01 -2.24 -14.07
N GLY A 209 0.19 -3.42 -13.47
CA GLY A 209 1.01 -4.48 -14.06
C GLY A 209 2.52 -4.32 -13.82
N ALA A 210 2.94 -3.40 -12.93
CA ALA A 210 4.32 -3.25 -12.47
C ALA A 210 4.37 -2.99 -10.96
N ALA A 211 5.25 -3.73 -10.28
CA ALA A 211 5.59 -3.60 -8.88
C ALA A 211 7.06 -3.98 -8.66
N ALA A 212 7.57 -3.80 -7.46
CA ALA A 212 8.92 -4.21 -7.10
C ALA A 212 8.95 -4.79 -5.69
N LEU A 213 9.82 -5.78 -5.52
CA LEU A 213 10.28 -6.25 -4.24
C LEU A 213 11.74 -5.83 -4.07
N PHE A 214 12.03 -5.00 -3.07
CA PHE A 214 13.39 -4.84 -2.58
C PHE A 214 13.77 -6.08 -1.77
N VAL A 215 14.91 -6.67 -2.06
CA VAL A 215 15.49 -7.82 -1.36
C VAL A 215 16.92 -7.47 -1.00
N ARG A 216 17.20 -7.20 0.27
CA ARG A 216 18.55 -6.87 0.74
C ARG A 216 19.51 -8.00 0.40
N LYS A 217 20.72 -7.65 -0.06
CA LYS A 217 21.80 -8.62 -0.30
C LYS A 217 22.01 -9.52 0.91
N GLY A 218 21.98 -10.84 0.69
CA GLY A 218 22.14 -11.87 1.71
C GLY A 218 20.85 -12.44 2.31
N VAL A 219 19.69 -11.86 2.00
CA VAL A 219 18.39 -12.46 2.34
C VAL A 219 18.21 -13.74 1.53
N LYS A 220 17.94 -14.86 2.23
CA LYS A 220 17.62 -16.14 1.58
C LYS A 220 16.14 -16.18 1.22
N ILE A 221 15.86 -16.34 -0.07
CA ILE A 221 14.49 -16.34 -0.61
C ILE A 221 14.39 -17.36 -1.74
N GLU A 222 13.34 -18.19 -1.75
CA GLU A 222 13.01 -19.11 -2.84
C GLU A 222 12.08 -18.43 -3.84
N PRO A 223 12.29 -18.63 -5.16
CA PRO A 223 11.38 -18.12 -6.18
C PRO A 223 10.03 -18.83 -6.10
N LEU A 224 8.95 -18.13 -6.44
CA LEU A 224 7.62 -18.72 -6.59
C LEU A 224 7.28 -19.02 -8.06
N LEU A 225 7.87 -18.28 -8.98
CA LEU A 225 7.71 -18.45 -10.42
C LEU A 225 9.01 -18.97 -11.02
N HIS A 226 8.99 -20.21 -11.48
CA HIS A 226 10.13 -20.89 -12.08
C HIS A 226 10.09 -20.75 -13.61
N GLY A 227 11.26 -20.66 -14.27
CA GLY A 227 11.35 -20.53 -15.73
C GLY A 227 12.74 -20.07 -16.19
N GLY A 228 12.81 -19.12 -17.10
CA GLY A 228 14.03 -18.70 -17.81
C GLY A 228 15.04 -17.88 -17.02
N GLY A 229 14.93 -17.78 -15.70
CA GLY A 229 15.93 -17.16 -14.83
C GLY A 229 15.94 -15.62 -14.81
N GLN A 230 14.94 -14.95 -15.35
CA GLN A 230 14.80 -13.49 -15.27
C GLN A 230 14.81 -13.03 -13.80
N GLU A 231 15.08 -11.73 -13.60
CA GLU A 231 15.17 -11.12 -12.28
C GLU A 231 16.09 -11.92 -11.32
N SER A 232 17.28 -12.27 -11.81
CA SER A 232 18.28 -13.06 -11.04
C SER A 232 17.76 -14.42 -10.55
N GLY A 233 16.82 -15.03 -11.30
CA GLY A 233 16.20 -16.31 -10.97
C GLY A 233 15.10 -16.22 -9.90
N LEU A 234 14.83 -15.04 -9.35
CA LEU A 234 13.82 -14.87 -8.29
C LEU A 234 12.41 -14.65 -8.85
N ARG A 235 12.30 -14.21 -10.11
CA ARG A 235 11.01 -14.01 -10.76
C ARG A 235 11.13 -14.25 -12.26
N SER A 236 10.89 -15.46 -12.67
CA SER A 236 10.90 -15.85 -14.09
C SER A 236 9.63 -15.39 -14.77
N SER A 237 9.75 -14.77 -15.93
CA SER A 237 8.71 -14.42 -16.92
C SER A 237 9.28 -13.37 -17.87
N THR A 238 8.74 -13.27 -19.09
CA THR A 238 9.04 -12.15 -19.97
C THR A 238 8.77 -10.82 -19.29
N ILE A 239 9.76 -9.93 -19.35
CA ILE A 239 9.72 -8.65 -18.61
C ILE A 239 8.79 -7.66 -19.34
N ASN A 240 7.87 -7.03 -18.61
CA ASN A 240 6.97 -6.00 -19.11
C ASN A 240 7.69 -4.64 -19.12
N ILE A 241 8.58 -4.42 -20.12
CA ILE A 241 9.39 -3.20 -20.21
C ILE A 241 8.56 -1.92 -20.21
N PRO A 242 7.48 -1.78 -21.00
CA PRO A 242 6.66 -0.57 -20.95
C PRO A 242 6.20 -0.20 -19.54
N ALA A 243 5.67 -1.17 -18.80
CA ALA A 243 5.16 -0.93 -17.46
C ALA A 243 6.28 -0.64 -16.43
N ILE A 244 7.45 -1.27 -16.57
CA ILE A 244 8.61 -1.03 -15.71
C ILE A 244 9.20 0.36 -15.96
N VAL A 245 9.34 0.78 -17.21
CA VAL A 245 9.76 2.15 -17.55
C VAL A 245 8.78 3.18 -17.00
N GLY A 246 7.47 2.91 -17.11
CA GLY A 246 6.46 3.75 -16.51
C GLY A 246 6.57 3.83 -14.98
N PHE A 247 6.87 2.72 -14.31
CA PHE A 247 7.11 2.71 -12.87
C PHE A 247 8.35 3.54 -12.49
N ALA A 248 9.44 3.38 -13.24
CA ALA A 248 10.68 4.13 -13.02
C ALA A 248 10.47 5.64 -13.21
N GLU A 249 9.72 6.05 -14.24
CA GLU A 249 9.39 7.47 -14.46
C GLU A 249 8.51 8.01 -13.32
N ALA A 250 7.53 7.24 -12.84
CA ALA A 250 6.74 7.61 -11.66
C ALA A 250 7.62 7.79 -10.42
N CYS A 251 8.66 6.94 -10.24
CA CYS A 251 9.63 7.09 -9.15
C CYS A 251 10.46 8.39 -9.27
N GLN A 252 10.88 8.76 -10.48
CA GLN A 252 11.61 10.02 -10.71
C GLN A 252 10.74 11.24 -10.41
N ILE A 253 9.50 11.23 -10.87
CA ILE A 253 8.53 12.29 -10.58
C ILE A 253 8.29 12.39 -9.08
N ALA A 254 8.04 11.26 -8.40
CA ALA A 254 7.84 11.22 -6.96
C ALA A 254 9.06 11.76 -6.21
N LYS A 255 10.29 11.41 -6.60
CA LYS A 255 11.52 11.92 -5.97
C LYS A 255 11.60 13.45 -5.99
N LYS A 256 11.15 14.07 -7.09
CA LYS A 256 11.13 15.53 -7.25
C LYS A 256 9.99 16.21 -6.51
N GLU A 257 8.78 15.62 -6.56
CA GLU A 257 7.52 16.26 -6.16
C GLU A 257 7.01 15.82 -4.77
N MET A 258 7.60 14.78 -4.15
CA MET A 258 7.08 14.15 -2.90
C MET A 258 6.85 15.16 -1.79
N LYS A 259 7.80 16.04 -1.51
CA LYS A 259 7.70 17.01 -0.40
C LYS A 259 6.54 17.98 -0.60
N GLU A 260 6.41 18.53 -1.79
CA GLU A 260 5.34 19.47 -2.15
C GLU A 260 3.97 18.78 -2.16
N ASN A 261 3.88 17.61 -2.80
CA ASN A 261 2.67 16.81 -2.83
C ASN A 261 2.20 16.39 -1.43
N ALA A 262 3.12 15.97 -0.57
CA ALA A 262 2.80 15.61 0.82
C ALA A 262 2.29 16.81 1.62
N ALA A 263 2.90 17.99 1.48
CA ALA A 263 2.46 19.20 2.14
C ALA A 263 1.07 19.66 1.64
N GLY A 264 0.86 19.68 0.33
CA GLY A 264 -0.41 20.06 -0.29
C GLY A 264 -1.56 19.12 0.09
N GLN A 265 -1.34 17.82 -0.05
CA GLN A 265 -2.33 16.81 0.33
C GLN A 265 -2.61 16.83 1.84
N GLY A 266 -1.58 16.99 2.67
CA GLY A 266 -1.72 17.10 4.13
C GLY A 266 -2.62 18.25 4.54
N ARG A 267 -2.42 19.44 3.96
CA ARG A 267 -3.28 20.61 4.20
C ARG A 267 -4.73 20.35 3.79
N LEU A 268 -4.97 19.78 2.61
CA LEU A 268 -6.31 19.47 2.12
C LEU A 268 -7.00 18.39 2.96
N ARG A 269 -6.27 17.33 3.33
CA ARG A 269 -6.73 16.28 4.24
C ARG A 269 -7.15 16.86 5.60
N ASP A 270 -6.34 17.71 6.20
CA ASP A 270 -6.63 18.31 7.50
C ASP A 270 -7.84 19.25 7.45
N LYS A 271 -7.99 20.00 6.34
CA LYS A 271 -9.19 20.79 6.07
C LYS A 271 -10.42 19.90 5.98
N LEU A 272 -10.33 18.79 5.24
CA LEU A 272 -11.42 17.83 5.09
C LEU A 272 -11.82 17.23 6.45
N ILE A 273 -10.86 16.70 7.21
CA ILE A 273 -11.11 16.10 8.52
C ILE A 273 -11.76 17.10 9.47
N LYS A 274 -11.16 18.29 9.64
CA LYS A 274 -11.70 19.35 10.51
C LYS A 274 -13.11 19.77 10.08
N GLY A 275 -13.33 19.93 8.78
CA GLY A 275 -14.61 20.32 8.23
C GLY A 275 -15.72 19.30 8.53
N VAL A 276 -15.44 18.00 8.33
CA VAL A 276 -16.40 16.93 8.63
C VAL A 276 -16.71 16.86 10.12
N LEU A 277 -15.70 16.83 10.98
CA LEU A 277 -15.88 16.73 12.42
C LEU A 277 -16.66 17.93 13.00
N LYS A 278 -16.56 19.11 12.36
CA LYS A 278 -17.31 20.30 12.75
C LYS A 278 -18.76 20.29 12.25
N SER A 279 -19.01 19.78 11.04
CA SER A 279 -20.30 19.93 10.34
C SER A 279 -21.23 18.72 10.48
N VAL A 280 -20.73 17.56 10.92
CA VAL A 280 -21.50 16.32 11.04
C VAL A 280 -21.37 15.79 12.47
N ALA A 281 -22.41 15.97 13.28
CA ALA A 281 -22.48 15.40 14.62
C ALA A 281 -22.39 13.86 14.57
N GLY A 282 -21.77 13.22 15.58
CA GLY A 282 -21.57 11.75 15.58
C GLY A 282 -20.63 11.27 14.48
N SER A 283 -19.67 12.10 14.09
CA SER A 283 -18.56 11.73 13.21
C SER A 283 -17.25 11.64 13.99
N TYR A 284 -16.38 10.69 13.62
CA TYR A 284 -15.12 10.43 14.31
C TYR A 284 -14.02 10.09 13.29
N LEU A 285 -12.79 10.44 13.61
CA LEU A 285 -11.60 10.09 12.82
C LEU A 285 -11.07 8.71 13.26
N ASN A 286 -10.89 7.79 12.33
CA ASN A 286 -10.21 6.52 12.54
C ASN A 286 -8.71 6.66 12.24
N GLY A 287 -7.88 5.91 13.00
CA GLY A 287 -6.43 5.96 12.88
C GLY A 287 -5.76 7.13 13.60
N HIS A 288 -4.44 7.21 13.51
CA HIS A 288 -3.65 8.18 14.27
C HIS A 288 -3.81 9.60 13.72
N GLN A 289 -3.97 10.58 14.60
CA GLN A 289 -4.23 11.98 14.21
C GLN A 289 -3.06 12.64 13.48
N LYS A 290 -1.82 12.39 13.93
CA LYS A 290 -0.58 13.03 13.41
C LYS A 290 0.24 12.08 12.54
N ASN A 291 0.53 10.87 13.03
CA ASN A 291 1.33 9.85 12.33
C ASN A 291 0.48 9.15 11.27
N ARG A 292 0.08 9.89 10.23
CA ARG A 292 -0.74 9.35 9.14
C ARG A 292 -0.26 9.83 7.79
N LEU A 293 -0.56 9.05 6.75
CA LEU A 293 -0.30 9.41 5.35
C LEU A 293 -0.89 10.78 5.02
N PRO A 294 -0.18 11.60 4.23
CA PRO A 294 -0.63 12.96 3.92
C PRO A 294 -1.96 13.00 3.17
N ASN A 295 -2.32 11.93 2.51
CA ASN A 295 -3.47 11.86 1.60
C ASN A 295 -4.66 11.05 2.12
N ASN A 296 -4.61 10.46 3.33
CA ASN A 296 -5.65 9.55 3.83
C ASN A 296 -6.46 10.15 4.97
N ALA A 297 -7.78 10.10 4.85
CA ALA A 297 -8.75 10.34 5.91
C ALA A 297 -9.73 9.19 5.94
N ASN A 298 -9.84 8.50 7.08
CA ASN A 298 -10.87 7.49 7.31
C ASN A 298 -11.76 8.01 8.45
N LEU A 299 -13.05 8.17 8.17
CA LEU A 299 -14.02 8.75 9.07
C LEU A 299 -15.17 7.76 9.27
N ARG A 300 -15.73 7.68 10.47
CA ARG A 300 -16.95 6.92 10.73
C ARG A 300 -18.07 7.83 11.18
N PHE A 301 -19.29 7.40 10.93
CA PHE A 301 -20.52 8.15 11.24
C PHE A 301 -21.51 7.24 11.97
N ASP A 302 -21.98 7.67 13.13
CA ASP A 302 -23.00 6.92 13.87
C ASP A 302 -24.32 6.94 13.12
N GLY A 303 -25.02 5.79 13.11
CA GLY A 303 -26.38 5.65 12.60
C GLY A 303 -26.53 5.58 11.09
N VAL A 304 -25.43 5.36 10.33
CA VAL A 304 -25.47 5.22 8.88
C VAL A 304 -24.51 4.12 8.41
N GLU A 305 -24.74 3.59 7.24
CA GLU A 305 -23.87 2.62 6.56
C GLU A 305 -23.00 3.30 5.50
N GLY A 306 -21.72 2.95 5.47
CA GLY A 306 -20.74 3.50 4.55
C GLY A 306 -21.09 3.28 3.07
N GLU A 307 -21.64 2.13 2.72
CA GLU A 307 -22.08 1.83 1.35
C GLU A 307 -23.21 2.76 0.91
N SER A 308 -24.17 3.01 1.78
CA SER A 308 -25.24 4.00 1.53
C SER A 308 -24.67 5.41 1.35
N ILE A 309 -23.63 5.78 2.13
CA ILE A 309 -22.94 7.06 1.97
C ILE A 309 -22.27 7.12 0.59
N ILE A 310 -21.54 6.08 0.17
CA ILE A 310 -20.85 6.05 -1.13
C ILE A 310 -21.83 6.20 -2.29
N ILE A 311 -22.93 5.47 -2.28
CA ILE A 311 -23.95 5.56 -3.33
C ILE A 311 -24.51 6.99 -3.42
N GLN A 312 -24.82 7.60 -2.27
CA GLN A 312 -25.35 8.97 -2.23
C GLN A 312 -24.31 10.02 -2.66
N LEU A 313 -23.03 9.79 -2.43
CA LEU A 313 -21.92 10.64 -2.89
C LEU A 313 -21.71 10.46 -4.40
N ASP A 314 -21.74 9.24 -4.92
CA ASP A 314 -21.55 8.94 -6.35
C ASP A 314 -22.64 9.60 -7.22
N LEU A 315 -23.90 9.54 -6.77
CA LEU A 315 -25.02 10.27 -7.39
C LEU A 315 -24.80 11.80 -7.48
N ARG A 316 -23.87 12.34 -6.67
CA ARG A 316 -23.46 13.75 -6.65
C ARG A 316 -22.09 13.98 -7.29
N GLY A 317 -21.59 12.96 -8.01
CA GLY A 317 -20.31 13.02 -8.72
C GLY A 317 -19.07 12.90 -7.85
N ILE A 318 -19.17 12.33 -6.64
CA ILE A 318 -18.05 12.14 -5.71
C ILE A 318 -17.78 10.65 -5.51
N ALA A 319 -16.67 10.14 -6.03
CA ALA A 319 -16.21 8.78 -5.82
C ALA A 319 -15.38 8.66 -4.52
N ALA A 320 -15.75 7.72 -3.65
CA ALA A 320 -15.08 7.40 -2.39
C ALA A 320 -15.15 5.89 -2.11
N SER A 321 -14.61 5.41 -0.98
CA SER A 321 -14.61 4.00 -0.61
C SER A 321 -14.99 3.79 0.86
N THR A 322 -15.58 2.64 1.21
CA THR A 322 -15.76 2.22 2.63
C THR A 322 -14.51 1.57 3.21
N GLY A 323 -13.52 1.25 2.36
CA GLY A 323 -12.40 0.41 2.78
C GLY A 323 -12.76 -1.08 2.93
N SER A 324 -14.03 -1.45 2.95
CA SER A 324 -14.43 -2.84 2.75
C SER A 324 -14.17 -3.18 1.29
N ALA A 325 -13.36 -4.20 1.03
CA ALA A 325 -13.25 -4.75 -0.30
C ALA A 325 -14.65 -5.21 -0.71
N CYS A 326 -15.16 -4.72 -1.84
CA CYS A 326 -16.30 -5.30 -2.53
C CYS A 326 -15.90 -6.68 -3.07
N SER A 327 -15.43 -7.55 -2.19
CA SER A 327 -15.10 -8.93 -2.49
C SER A 327 -16.11 -9.78 -1.76
N SER A 328 -17.05 -10.28 -2.55
CA SER A 328 -17.99 -11.32 -2.17
C SER A 328 -19.25 -10.91 -1.41
N ALA A 329 -20.27 -11.70 -1.57
CA ALA A 329 -21.61 -11.68 -0.98
C ALA A 329 -21.68 -11.71 0.57
N LYS A 330 -20.58 -11.46 1.27
CA LYS A 330 -20.54 -11.33 2.72
C LYS A 330 -20.24 -9.88 3.10
N LEU A 331 -21.19 -9.23 3.71
CA LEU A 331 -21.11 -7.91 4.36
C LEU A 331 -20.22 -7.98 5.63
N GLU A 332 -18.96 -8.40 5.48
CA GLU A 332 -18.04 -8.45 6.62
C GLU A 332 -17.38 -7.06 6.79
N PRO A 333 -17.35 -6.51 8.01
CA PRO A 333 -16.71 -5.25 8.29
C PRO A 333 -15.20 -5.36 8.06
N ASN A 334 -14.57 -4.24 7.70
CA ASN A 334 -13.15 -4.17 7.44
C ASN A 334 -12.33 -4.62 8.66
N HIS A 335 -11.48 -5.64 8.50
CA HIS A 335 -10.68 -6.23 9.58
C HIS A 335 -9.76 -5.22 10.28
N VAL A 336 -9.27 -4.19 9.56
CA VAL A 336 -8.44 -3.12 10.15
C VAL A 336 -9.26 -2.30 11.15
N LEU A 337 -10.52 -2.00 10.82
CA LEU A 337 -11.41 -1.26 11.70
C LEU A 337 -11.80 -2.07 12.95
N LEU A 338 -11.98 -3.37 12.81
CA LEU A 338 -12.17 -4.27 13.95
C LEU A 338 -10.90 -4.36 14.81
N ALA A 339 -9.72 -4.45 14.19
CA ALA A 339 -8.45 -4.54 14.89
C ALA A 339 -8.14 -3.31 15.77
N ILE A 340 -8.64 -2.12 15.40
CA ILE A 340 -8.52 -0.90 16.22
C ILE A 340 -9.62 -0.80 17.31
N GLY A 341 -10.42 -1.84 17.50
CA GLY A 341 -11.42 -1.95 18.56
C GLY A 341 -12.80 -1.39 18.23
N LEU A 342 -13.12 -1.12 16.96
CA LEU A 342 -14.48 -0.72 16.57
C LEU A 342 -15.43 -1.93 16.62
N LYS A 343 -16.65 -1.69 17.07
CA LYS A 343 -17.74 -2.65 16.95
C LYS A 343 -18.15 -2.80 15.48
N HIS A 344 -18.79 -3.90 15.10
CA HIS A 344 -19.23 -4.16 13.72
C HIS A 344 -20.05 -2.99 13.16
N GLU A 345 -21.06 -2.50 13.91
CA GLU A 345 -21.87 -1.37 13.49
C GLU A 345 -21.06 -0.09 13.21
N GLN A 346 -20.06 0.19 14.07
CA GLN A 346 -19.18 1.35 13.91
C GLN A 346 -18.26 1.20 12.69
N ALA A 347 -17.78 -0.01 12.43
CA ALA A 347 -16.93 -0.29 11.27
C ALA A 347 -17.72 -0.15 9.96
N HIS A 348 -18.97 -0.62 9.92
CA HIS A 348 -19.85 -0.45 8.76
C HIS A 348 -20.16 1.04 8.45
N GLY A 349 -20.22 1.92 9.46
CA GLY A 349 -20.44 3.35 9.26
C GLY A 349 -19.22 4.13 8.75
N SER A 350 -18.19 3.47 8.25
CA SER A 350 -16.92 4.12 7.87
C SER A 350 -16.86 4.52 6.40
N LEU A 351 -16.18 5.65 6.14
CA LEU A 351 -15.90 6.20 4.83
C LEU A 351 -14.40 6.51 4.72
N ARG A 352 -13.74 5.94 3.72
CA ARG A 352 -12.35 6.25 3.39
C ARG A 352 -12.29 7.25 2.27
N LEU A 353 -11.60 8.36 2.51
CA LEU A 353 -11.37 9.45 1.56
C LEU A 353 -9.86 9.60 1.37
N THR A 354 -9.39 9.38 0.16
CA THR A 354 -7.98 9.50 -0.16
C THR A 354 -7.75 10.47 -1.30
N LEU A 355 -6.85 11.43 -1.06
CA LEU A 355 -6.59 12.54 -1.96
C LEU A 355 -5.43 12.21 -2.91
N GLY A 356 -5.38 12.92 -4.04
CA GLY A 356 -4.29 12.82 -5.00
C GLY A 356 -3.58 14.15 -5.21
N LYS A 357 -2.48 14.14 -5.98
CA LYS A 357 -1.73 15.36 -6.30
C LYS A 357 -2.52 16.38 -7.14
N TRP A 358 -3.59 15.93 -7.79
CA TRP A 358 -4.49 16.81 -8.57
C TRP A 358 -5.77 17.20 -7.83
N THR A 359 -5.95 16.75 -6.59
CA THR A 359 -7.10 17.14 -5.77
C THR A 359 -7.05 18.65 -5.49
N LYS A 360 -8.16 19.34 -5.75
CA LYS A 360 -8.31 20.78 -5.58
C LYS A 360 -9.06 21.12 -4.31
N GLU A 361 -8.77 22.29 -3.75
CA GLU A 361 -9.46 22.78 -2.56
C GLU A 361 -10.98 22.98 -2.80
N SER A 362 -11.36 23.38 -4.02
CA SER A 362 -12.78 23.50 -4.42
C SER A 362 -13.52 22.17 -4.34
N GLU A 363 -12.84 21.02 -4.57
CA GLU A 363 -13.42 19.69 -4.45
C GLU A 363 -13.68 19.32 -2.99
N ILE A 364 -12.75 19.68 -2.09
CA ILE A 364 -12.94 19.54 -0.64
C ILE A 364 -14.11 20.41 -0.16
N ASN A 365 -14.19 21.67 -0.61
CA ASN A 365 -15.28 22.57 -0.23
C ASN A 365 -16.65 22.04 -0.70
N TYR A 366 -16.72 21.49 -1.92
CA TYR A 366 -17.94 20.88 -2.43
C TYR A 366 -18.35 19.66 -1.61
N PHE A 367 -17.41 18.77 -1.30
CA PHE A 367 -17.64 17.60 -0.45
C PHE A 367 -18.19 18.01 0.93
N LEU A 368 -17.56 18.99 1.57
CA LEU A 368 -18.00 19.50 2.89
C LEU A 368 -19.39 20.16 2.86
N LYS A 369 -19.79 20.73 1.72
CA LYS A 369 -21.13 21.26 1.52
C LYS A 369 -22.17 20.14 1.38
N VAL A 370 -21.84 19.05 0.71
CA VAL A 370 -22.75 17.95 0.35
C VAL A 370 -22.94 16.96 1.50
N LEU A 371 -21.85 16.56 2.17
CA LEU A 371 -21.85 15.46 3.13
C LEU A 371 -22.86 15.60 4.28
N PRO A 372 -23.04 16.78 4.94
CA PRO A 372 -23.99 16.90 6.04
C PRO A 372 -25.42 16.56 5.66
N SER A 373 -25.86 16.96 4.45
CA SER A 373 -27.21 16.65 3.96
C SER A 373 -27.37 15.15 3.65
N VAL A 374 -26.33 14.52 3.11
CA VAL A 374 -26.30 13.07 2.85
C VAL A 374 -26.48 12.31 4.17
N ILE A 375 -25.65 12.59 5.17
CA ILE A 375 -25.72 11.91 6.47
C ILE A 375 -27.07 12.14 7.16
N LYS A 376 -27.56 13.37 7.16
CA LYS A 376 -28.88 13.69 7.73
C LYS A 376 -30.00 12.88 7.10
N ASN A 377 -30.03 12.81 5.75
CA ASN A 377 -31.05 12.06 5.02
C ASN A 377 -30.98 10.55 5.31
N LEU A 378 -29.78 9.98 5.34
CA LEU A 378 -29.59 8.55 5.65
C LEU A 378 -30.03 8.21 7.08
N ARG A 379 -29.71 9.05 8.07
CA ARG A 379 -30.19 8.88 9.46
C ARG A 379 -31.69 8.96 9.58
N LYS A 380 -32.33 9.85 8.81
CA LYS A 380 -33.80 9.93 8.76
C LYS A 380 -34.44 8.66 8.22
N ILE A 381 -33.86 8.07 7.17
CA ILE A 381 -34.34 6.81 6.58
C ILE A 381 -34.14 5.63 7.55
N SER A 382 -33.03 5.60 8.29
CA SER A 382 -32.74 4.53 9.26
C SER A 382 -33.47 4.68 10.62
N GLY A 383 -34.30 5.72 10.79
CA GLY A 383 -35.00 5.97 12.06
C GLY A 383 -34.10 6.34 13.24
N LYS A 384 -32.87 6.79 12.97
CA LYS A 384 -31.85 7.12 13.97
C LYS A 384 -31.61 8.64 14.10
N LEU A 385 -32.63 9.45 13.82
CA LEU A 385 -32.64 10.90 14.07
C LEU A 385 -33.24 11.20 15.42
#